data_c3dbb4a52eedfc314029600a20b49fd3
#
_entry.id   c3dbb4a52eedfc314029600a20b49fd3
#
_cell.length_a   1.000
_cell.length_b   1.000
_cell.length_c   1.000
_cell.angle_alpha   90.00
_cell.angle_beta   90.00
_cell.angle_gamma   90.00
#
_symmetry.space_group_name_H-M   'P 1'
#
loop_
_entity.id
_entity.type
_entity.pdbx_description
1 polymer ?
#
loop_
_entity_poly.entity_id
_entity_poly.type
_entity_poly.pdbx_seq_one_letter_code
_entity_poly.pdbx_strand_id
1 'polypeptide(L)' 'MSKKTIVTLADSNYFPLLLELIHSIRKFKESENIDISVLDAGLNTEQKEKISTLVEVKDY' A
#
# COMPACT_ATOMS: atom_id res chain seq x y z
N MET A 1 7.29 15.76 15.03
CA MET A 1 7.71 15.59 13.65
C MET A 1 6.56 15.16 12.79
N SER A 2 6.51 15.71 11.59
CA SER A 2 5.42 15.40 10.71
C SER A 2 5.55 14.00 10.11
N LYS A 3 4.44 13.31 10.09
CA LYS A 3 4.35 11.99 9.52
C LYS A 3 4.13 12.10 8.01
N LYS A 4 4.83 11.31 7.24
CA LYS A 4 4.66 11.30 5.79
C LYS A 4 3.62 10.26 5.41
N THR A 5 2.80 10.59 4.44
CA THR A 5 1.81 9.66 3.92
C THR A 5 2.04 9.46 2.44
N ILE A 6 2.13 8.21 2.03
CA ILE A 6 2.24 7.84 0.63
C ILE A 6 0.89 7.30 0.20
N VAL A 7 0.30 7.92 -0.81
CA VAL A 7 -0.97 7.47 -1.37
C VAL A 7 -0.70 6.94 -2.77
N THR A 8 -1.12 5.73 -3.02
CA THR A 8 -0.94 5.10 -4.33
C THR A 8 -2.26 4.47 -4.80
N LEU A 9 -2.48 4.54 -6.09
CA LEU A 9 -3.65 3.93 -6.73
C LEU A 9 -3.23 2.57 -7.29
N ALA A 10 -4.03 1.56 -7.07
CA ALA A 10 -3.69 0.22 -7.50
C ALA A 10 -4.88 -0.54 -8.07
N ASP A 11 -4.63 -1.25 -9.14
CA ASP A 11 -5.57 -2.20 -9.70
C ASP A 11 -4.96 -3.61 -9.66
N SER A 12 -5.67 -4.61 -10.19
CA SER A 12 -5.18 -5.98 -10.13
C SER A 12 -3.91 -6.19 -10.96
N ASN A 13 -3.70 -5.43 -12.01
CA ASN A 13 -2.49 -5.54 -12.83
C ASN A 13 -1.28 -4.94 -12.12
N TYR A 14 -1.49 -3.93 -11.31
CA TYR A 14 -0.41 -3.27 -10.58
C TYR A 14 -0.06 -4.01 -9.29
N PHE A 15 -0.88 -4.93 -8.88
CA PHE A 15 -0.75 -5.58 -7.57
C PHE A 15 0.66 -6.14 -7.27
N PRO A 16 1.31 -6.88 -8.20
CA PRO A 16 2.65 -7.40 -7.92
C PRO A 16 3.67 -6.28 -7.67
N LEU A 17 3.58 -5.20 -8.44
CA LEU A 17 4.48 -4.06 -8.27
C LEU A 17 4.19 -3.33 -6.97
N LEU A 18 2.91 -3.27 -6.59
CA LEU A 18 2.50 -2.66 -5.34
C LEU A 18 3.11 -3.39 -4.15
N LEU A 19 3.08 -4.71 -4.16
CA LEU A 19 3.70 -5.50 -3.09
C LEU A 19 5.19 -5.23 -2.99
N GLU A 20 5.87 -5.14 -4.12
CA GLU A 20 7.30 -4.82 -4.12
C GLU A 20 7.57 -3.44 -3.54
N LEU A 21 6.73 -2.47 -3.88
CA LEU A 21 6.86 -1.12 -3.35
C LEU A 21 6.69 -1.11 -1.84
N ILE A 22 5.67 -1.78 -1.34
CA ILE A 22 5.40 -1.85 0.10
C ILE A 22 6.57 -2.51 0.82
N HIS A 23 7.05 -3.62 0.30
CA HIS A 23 8.19 -4.32 0.90
C HIS A 23 9.44 -3.45 0.91
N SER A 24 9.70 -2.72 -0.17
CA SER A 24 10.84 -1.82 -0.25
C SER A 24 10.76 -0.72 0.81
N ILE A 25 9.60 -0.12 0.95
CA ILE A 25 9.41 0.94 1.95
C ILE A 25 9.61 0.40 3.37
N ARG A 26 9.09 -0.80 3.64
CA ARG A 26 9.20 -1.39 4.97
C ARG A 26 10.61 -1.84 5.34
N LYS A 27 11.50 -1.95 4.36
CA LYS A 27 12.90 -2.27 4.63
C LYS A 27 13.67 -1.10 5.23
N PHE A 28 13.24 0.11 5.04
CA PHE A 28 13.93 1.27 5.57
C PHE A 28 13.55 1.50 7.03
N LYS A 29 14.55 1.80 7.85
CA LYS A 29 14.32 2.08 9.27
C LYS A 29 13.38 3.25 9.48
N GLU A 30 13.39 4.18 8.56
CA GLU A 30 12.55 5.38 8.66
C GLU A 30 11.10 5.12 8.28
N SER A 31 10.78 3.92 7.81
CA SER A 31 9.41 3.59 7.39
C SER A 31 8.40 3.65 8.51
N GLU A 32 8.84 3.63 9.75
CA GLU A 32 7.94 3.73 10.90
C GLU A 32 7.17 5.05 10.91
N ASN A 33 7.74 6.07 10.27
CA ASN A 33 7.11 7.39 10.18
C ASN A 33 6.38 7.61 8.86
N ILE A 34 6.18 6.54 8.10
CA ILE A 34 5.52 6.62 6.81
C ILE A 34 4.24 5.78 6.84
N ASP A 35 3.12 6.44 6.60
CA ASP A 35 1.86 5.76 6.38
C ASP A 35 1.67 5.51 4.90
N ILE A 36 1.21 4.33 4.56
CA ILE A 36 0.91 3.99 3.19
C ILE A 36 -0.58 3.76 3.06
N SER A 37 -1.22 4.51 2.18
CA SER A 37 -2.63 4.34 1.87
C SER A 37 -2.76 3.90 0.42
N VAL A 38 -3.52 2.85 0.19
CA VAL A 38 -3.74 2.33 -1.16
C VAL A 38 -5.19 2.60 -1.55
N LEU A 39 -5.38 3.23 -2.69
CA LEU A 39 -6.71 3.44 -3.24
C LEU A 39 -7.04 2.28 -4.16
N ASP A 40 -8.15 1.61 -3.86
CA ASP A 40 -8.61 0.46 -4.64
C ASP A 40 -9.24 0.92 -5.95
N ALA A 41 -8.51 0.77 -7.03
CA ALA A 41 -8.96 1.15 -8.37
C ALA A 41 -9.30 -0.07 -9.23
N GLY A 42 -9.47 -1.24 -8.62
CA GLY A 42 -9.80 -2.45 -9.35
C GLY A 42 -9.13 -3.70 -8.78
N LEU A 43 -8.81 -3.69 -7.49
CA LEU A 43 -8.27 -4.86 -6.83
C LEU A 43 -9.39 -5.89 -6.64
N ASN A 44 -9.06 -7.18 -6.77
CA ASN A 44 -10.03 -8.21 -6.43
C ASN A 44 -10.05 -8.42 -4.91
N THR A 45 -11.01 -9.21 -4.44
CA THR A 45 -11.22 -9.41 -3.00
C THR A 45 -9.99 -10.00 -2.32
N GLU A 46 -9.36 -11.00 -2.94
CA GLU A 46 -8.18 -11.63 -2.35
C GLU A 46 -7.01 -10.66 -2.24
N GLN A 47 -6.80 -9.86 -3.29
CA GLN A 47 -5.74 -8.86 -3.29
C GLN A 47 -5.99 -7.80 -2.22
N LYS A 48 -7.22 -7.35 -2.12
CA LYS A 48 -7.61 -6.36 -1.13
C LYS A 48 -7.36 -6.87 0.29
N GLU A 49 -7.78 -8.10 0.58
CA GLU A 49 -7.56 -8.70 1.89
C GLU A 49 -6.08 -8.84 2.22
N LYS A 50 -5.30 -9.26 1.24
CA LYS A 50 -3.88 -9.46 1.43
C LYS A 50 -3.17 -8.14 1.74
N ILE A 51 -3.49 -7.09 1.01
CA ILE A 51 -2.87 -5.79 1.21
C ILE A 51 -3.34 -5.14 2.51
N SER A 52 -4.60 -5.34 2.88
CA SER A 52 -5.15 -4.70 4.07
C SER A 52 -4.44 -5.13 5.36
N THR A 53 -3.77 -6.27 5.35
CA THR A 53 -2.97 -6.68 6.50
C THR A 53 -1.64 -5.93 6.58
N LEU A 54 -1.23 -5.28 5.50
CA LEU A 54 0.06 -4.59 5.40
C LEU A 54 -0.10 -3.08 5.47
N VAL A 55 -1.13 -2.57 4.84
CA VAL A 55 -1.36 -1.13 4.73
C VAL A 55 -2.85 -0.83 4.74
N GLU A 56 -3.20 0.43 4.90
CA GLU A 56 -4.59 0.85 4.82
C GLU A 56 -5.07 0.87 3.38
N VAL A 57 -6.21 0.29 3.13
CA VAL A 57 -6.81 0.26 1.79
C VAL A 57 -8.11 1.05 1.83
N LYS A 58 -8.27 1.98 0.92
CA LYS A 58 -9.46 2.82 0.81
C LYS A 58 -10.11 2.65 -0.55
N ASP A 59 -11.40 2.81 -0.60
CA ASP A 59 -12.12 2.79 -1.87
C ASP A 59 -11.77 4.04 -2.67
N TYR A 60 -11.63 3.84 -3.95
CA TYR A 60 -11.33 4.95 -4.87
C TYR A 60 -12.58 5.78 -5.14
#